data_835a7e0437e4f40938949c40af1249fc
#
_entry.id   835a7e0437e4f40938949c40af1249fc
#
_cell.length_a   1.000
_cell.length_b   1.000
_cell.length_c   1.000
_cell.angle_alpha   90.00
_cell.angle_beta   90.00
_cell.angle_gamma   90.00
#
_symmetry.space_group_name_H-M   'P 1'
#
loop_
_entity.id
_entity.type
_entity.pdbx_description
1 polymer ?
#
loop_
_entity_poly.entity_id
_entity_poly.type
_entity_poly.pdbx_seq_one_letter_code
_entity_poly.pdbx_strand_id
1 'polypeptide(L)'
;TAHVSQLNAIKQQLAEKAEIIDAYNAGSLRIRGTTTSGYVYEVSIPIFDKEDATHDWEIQITRLSKELTSEQKKYSNKIISVESLTLITDKEKAYRKTAMCQIVAQHTDRFDDIPDFSGEFYGLICEIPSNYNPFEHTYDGVWDGSYKKGWTNNPFWVLRELIMNQDWGLRSIERRINIDNSSFYQLAKYCDERVQTPEGVMLPRYTFNEVVQQQTKIKEYINYVAGAVHSTLREVNGVYYAFM
;
A
#
# COMPACT_ATOMS: atom_id res chain seq x y z
N THR A 1 15.14 -41.54 26.40
CA THR A 1 14.56 -42.70 25.64
C THR A 1 13.06 -42.58 25.43
N ALA A 2 12.29 -42.09 26.41
CA ALA A 2 10.82 -41.91 26.24
C ALA A 2 10.44 -40.84 25.23
N HIS A 3 11.19 -39.77 25.10
CA HIS A 3 10.92 -38.70 24.14
C HIS A 3 11.20 -39.09 22.67
N VAL A 4 12.17 -39.96 22.42
CA VAL A 4 12.45 -40.43 21.05
C VAL A 4 11.35 -41.38 20.57
N SER A 5 10.76 -42.18 21.47
CA SER A 5 9.65 -43.05 21.11
C SER A 5 8.33 -42.30 20.84
N GLN A 6 8.06 -41.20 21.57
CA GLN A 6 6.93 -40.35 21.29
C GLN A 6 7.10 -39.58 19.97
N LEU A 7 8.27 -39.05 19.68
CA LEU A 7 8.59 -38.40 18.43
C LEU A 7 8.44 -39.36 17.23
N ASN A 8 8.84 -40.59 17.38
CA ASN A 8 8.72 -41.61 16.34
C ASN A 8 7.26 -42.06 16.16
N ALA A 9 6.47 -42.10 17.23
CA ALA A 9 5.03 -42.39 17.13
C ALA A 9 4.24 -41.28 16.43
N ILE A 10 4.58 -40.04 16.74
CA ILE A 10 3.95 -38.87 16.05
C ILE A 10 4.40 -38.82 14.59
N LYS A 11 5.67 -39.07 14.28
CA LYS A 11 6.15 -39.17 12.90
C LYS A 11 5.46 -40.31 12.13
N GLN A 12 5.16 -41.41 12.76
CA GLN A 12 4.48 -42.54 12.15
C GLN A 12 3.00 -42.23 11.88
N GLN A 13 2.33 -41.53 12.78
CA GLN A 13 0.92 -41.08 12.59
C GLN A 13 0.77 -39.96 11.52
N LEU A 14 1.76 -39.10 11.39
CA LEU A 14 1.79 -38.09 10.34
C LEU A 14 2.18 -38.69 8.98
N ALA A 15 3.03 -39.69 8.94
CA ALA A 15 3.40 -40.40 7.70
C ALA A 15 2.23 -41.13 7.03
N GLU A 16 1.21 -41.51 7.78
CA GLU A 16 0.01 -42.15 7.25
C GLU A 16 -1.01 -41.14 6.65
N LYS A 17 -0.84 -39.82 6.83
CA LYS A 17 -1.82 -38.81 6.43
C LYS A 17 -1.34 -37.74 5.46
N ALA A 18 -0.05 -37.59 5.24
CA ALA A 18 0.50 -36.62 4.30
C ALA A 18 1.85 -37.11 3.76
N GLU A 19 2.20 -36.77 2.55
CA GLU A 19 3.59 -36.76 2.11
C GLU A 19 4.34 -35.77 3.01
N ILE A 20 5.10 -36.30 3.97
CA ILE A 20 5.86 -35.47 4.88
C ILE A 20 7.03 -34.91 4.07
N ILE A 21 6.93 -33.65 3.73
CA ILE A 21 8.09 -32.83 3.39
C ILE A 21 9.00 -32.88 4.61
N ASP A 22 10.26 -33.25 4.44
CA ASP A 22 11.25 -33.42 5.48
C ASP A 22 11.13 -32.37 6.58
N ALA A 23 10.92 -32.83 7.83
CA ALA A 23 10.77 -31.91 8.95
C ALA A 23 12.03 -31.07 9.06
N TYR A 24 11.93 -29.77 8.77
CA TYR A 24 13.06 -28.87 8.92
C TYR A 24 13.43 -28.76 10.41
N ASN A 25 14.61 -29.25 10.75
CA ASN A 25 15.13 -29.11 12.10
C ASN A 25 15.91 -27.81 12.19
N ALA A 26 15.31 -26.78 12.77
CA ALA A 26 15.95 -25.48 13.00
C ALA A 26 17.14 -25.54 14.00
N GLY A 27 17.46 -26.72 14.47
CA GLY A 27 18.54 -26.92 15.42
C GLY A 27 18.13 -26.64 16.88
N SER A 28 19.08 -26.71 17.80
CA SER A 28 18.87 -26.39 19.21
C SER A 28 19.34 -24.97 19.52
N LEU A 29 18.42 -24.14 20.01
CA LEU A 29 18.76 -22.82 20.51
C LEU A 29 19.14 -22.86 21.98
N ARG A 30 20.33 -22.36 22.34
CA ARG A 30 20.77 -22.25 23.71
C ARG A 30 20.67 -20.83 24.23
N ILE A 31 19.66 -20.57 25.04
CA ILE A 31 19.44 -19.28 25.67
C ILE A 31 20.19 -19.28 27.05
N ARG A 32 21.04 -18.29 27.25
CA ARG A 32 21.70 -18.03 28.53
C ARG A 32 21.38 -16.62 28.98
N GLY A 33 20.92 -16.48 30.20
CA GLY A 33 20.65 -15.17 30.79
C GLY A 33 20.75 -15.25 32.30
N THR A 34 21.10 -14.13 32.91
CA THR A 34 21.17 -13.93 34.37
C THR A 34 20.24 -12.83 34.83
N THR A 35 19.29 -12.42 33.97
CA THR A 35 18.32 -11.36 34.26
C THR A 35 17.16 -11.88 35.08
N THR A 36 16.64 -11.05 35.98
CA THR A 36 15.43 -11.33 36.78
C THR A 36 14.14 -11.02 36.02
N SER A 37 14.23 -10.31 34.91
CA SER A 37 13.11 -9.98 34.00
C SER A 37 13.04 -10.97 32.82
N GLY A 38 11.83 -11.25 32.33
CA GLY A 38 11.64 -11.99 31.10
C GLY A 38 12.19 -11.20 29.90
N TYR A 39 12.64 -11.90 28.89
CA TYR A 39 13.03 -11.28 27.61
C TYR A 39 12.47 -12.09 26.45
N VAL A 40 12.19 -11.38 25.36
CA VAL A 40 11.69 -11.95 24.12
C VAL A 40 12.86 -12.34 23.24
N TYR A 41 12.78 -13.51 22.63
CA TYR A 41 13.76 -13.99 21.67
C TYR A 41 13.06 -14.34 20.35
N GLU A 42 13.52 -13.71 19.27
CA GLU A 42 13.00 -13.95 17.94
C GLU A 42 13.80 -15.01 17.21
N VAL A 43 13.11 -15.98 16.63
CA VAL A 43 13.72 -17.05 15.83
C VAL A 43 13.05 -17.09 14.47
N SER A 44 13.84 -16.90 13.42
CA SER A 44 13.38 -17.07 12.04
C SER A 44 13.58 -18.52 11.59
N ILE A 45 12.49 -19.16 11.19
CA ILE A 45 12.48 -20.52 10.66
C ILE A 45 12.18 -20.45 9.18
N PRO A 46 13.11 -20.83 8.28
CA PRO A 46 12.83 -20.87 6.86
C PRO A 46 11.83 -22.03 6.57
N ILE A 47 10.73 -21.68 5.94
CA ILE A 47 9.73 -22.62 5.45
C ILE A 47 9.91 -22.71 3.94
N PHE A 48 10.35 -23.87 3.47
CA PHE A 48 10.49 -24.11 2.03
C PHE A 48 9.17 -24.69 1.51
N ASP A 49 8.38 -23.84 0.89
CA ASP A 49 7.17 -24.27 0.19
C ASP A 49 7.55 -24.67 -1.23
N LYS A 50 7.35 -25.92 -1.58
CA LYS A 50 7.40 -26.39 -2.96
C LYS A 50 6.00 -26.33 -3.54
N GLU A 51 5.68 -25.19 -4.16
CA GLU A 51 4.63 -25.00 -5.17
C GLU A 51 3.15 -25.00 -4.75
N ASP A 52 2.74 -25.41 -3.55
CA ASP A 52 1.31 -25.39 -3.20
C ASP A 52 1.02 -24.77 -1.82
N ALA A 53 0.25 -23.68 -1.83
CA ALA A 53 -0.18 -22.93 -0.65
C ALA A 53 -1.24 -23.65 0.20
N THR A 54 -1.38 -24.96 0.08
CA THR A 54 -2.45 -25.74 0.72
C THR A 54 -2.00 -26.58 1.90
N HIS A 55 -0.76 -26.43 2.35
CA HIS A 55 -0.23 -27.24 3.47
C HIS A 55 -0.41 -26.51 4.80
N ASP A 56 -0.94 -27.25 5.77
CA ASP A 56 -0.98 -26.81 7.16
C ASP A 56 0.39 -27.06 7.79
N TRP A 57 0.94 -26.03 8.47
CA TRP A 57 2.23 -26.10 9.15
C TRP A 57 2.07 -26.31 10.63
N GLU A 58 2.81 -27.27 11.19
CA GLU A 58 2.88 -27.49 12.63
C GLU A 58 4.27 -27.10 13.15
N ILE A 59 4.31 -26.22 14.13
CA ILE A 59 5.56 -25.82 14.81
C ILE A 59 5.63 -26.52 16.15
N GLN A 60 6.61 -27.41 16.30
CA GLN A 60 6.86 -28.11 17.55
C GLN A 60 8.06 -27.53 18.28
N ILE A 61 7.84 -27.02 19.49
CA ILE A 61 8.91 -26.51 20.37
C ILE A 61 9.12 -27.48 21.49
N THR A 62 10.31 -28.05 21.55
CA THR A 62 10.66 -29.03 22.59
C THR A 62 11.79 -28.50 23.49
N ARG A 63 11.53 -28.47 24.79
CA ARG A 63 12.52 -28.09 25.77
C ARG A 63 13.50 -29.23 26.03
N LEU A 64 14.76 -29.00 25.76
CA LEU A 64 15.83 -30.02 25.97
C LEU A 64 16.47 -29.94 27.35
N SER A 65 16.33 -28.81 28.06
CA SER A 65 16.93 -28.68 29.40
C SER A 65 16.16 -29.49 30.46
N LYS A 66 16.86 -30.09 31.39
CA LYS A 66 16.25 -30.81 32.52
C LYS A 66 15.33 -29.89 33.32
N GLU A 67 14.28 -30.44 33.87
CA GLU A 67 13.45 -29.74 34.83
C GLU A 67 14.24 -29.32 36.07
N LEU A 68 13.91 -28.16 36.60
CA LEU A 68 14.48 -27.64 37.80
C LEU A 68 13.92 -28.37 39.01
N THR A 69 14.79 -28.68 40.01
CA THR A 69 14.35 -29.15 41.31
C THR A 69 13.54 -28.08 42.06
N SER A 70 12.77 -28.46 43.04
CA SER A 70 11.94 -27.54 43.84
C SER A 70 12.71 -26.37 44.44
N GLU A 71 13.99 -26.61 44.85
CA GLU A 71 14.88 -25.58 45.37
C GLU A 71 15.35 -24.62 44.27
N GLN A 72 15.67 -25.13 43.09
CA GLN A 72 16.13 -24.34 41.96
C GLN A 72 14.97 -23.46 41.37
N LYS A 73 13.73 -23.90 41.50
CA LYS A 73 12.56 -23.14 41.10
C LYS A 73 12.36 -21.82 41.87
N LYS A 74 12.89 -21.75 43.10
CA LYS A 74 12.86 -20.52 43.92
C LYS A 74 13.71 -19.38 43.32
N TYR A 75 14.75 -19.73 42.57
CA TYR A 75 15.75 -18.77 42.08
C TYR A 75 15.73 -18.60 40.56
N SER A 76 14.98 -19.41 39.84
CA SER A 76 14.95 -19.37 38.38
C SER A 76 13.58 -19.81 37.86
N ASN A 77 12.84 -18.90 37.32
CA ASN A 77 11.61 -19.18 36.59
C ASN A 77 11.92 -19.43 35.11
N LYS A 78 11.77 -20.68 34.65
CA LYS A 78 12.05 -21.07 33.27
C LYS A 78 10.72 -21.34 32.55
N ILE A 79 9.85 -20.39 32.46
CA ILE A 79 8.65 -20.48 31.65
C ILE A 79 9.04 -20.03 30.25
N ILE A 80 8.72 -20.83 29.24
CA ILE A 80 8.85 -20.51 27.84
C ILE A 80 7.44 -20.46 27.29
N SER A 81 7.04 -19.33 26.75
CA SER A 81 5.78 -19.14 26.05
C SER A 81 6.02 -18.61 24.66
N VAL A 82 5.17 -18.96 23.72
CA VAL A 82 5.15 -18.34 22.38
C VAL A 82 4.25 -17.13 22.51
N GLU A 83 4.80 -15.94 22.30
CA GLU A 83 4.06 -14.68 22.39
C GLU A 83 3.40 -14.33 21.05
N SER A 84 4.11 -14.56 19.96
CA SER A 84 3.60 -14.27 18.62
C SER A 84 4.19 -15.22 17.59
N LEU A 85 3.45 -15.43 16.51
CA LEU A 85 3.87 -16.14 15.32
C LEU A 85 3.63 -15.25 14.12
N THR A 86 4.70 -14.91 13.39
CA THR A 86 4.61 -14.07 12.19
C THR A 86 5.00 -14.88 10.97
N LEU A 87 4.10 -15.00 10.00
CA LEU A 87 4.40 -15.60 8.72
C LEU A 87 4.97 -14.55 7.77
N ILE A 88 6.25 -14.71 7.40
CA ILE A 88 6.90 -13.84 6.41
C ILE A 88 6.85 -14.56 5.06
N THR A 89 6.18 -13.97 4.10
CA THR A 89 6.08 -14.51 2.75
C THR A 89 6.86 -13.64 1.78
N ASP A 90 7.82 -14.23 1.07
CA ASP A 90 8.60 -13.58 0.00
C ASP A 90 7.86 -13.50 -1.33
N LYS A 91 6.53 -13.56 -1.30
CA LYS A 91 5.77 -13.35 -2.53
C LYS A 91 6.01 -11.93 -3.00
N GLU A 92 6.65 -11.79 -4.15
CA GLU A 92 6.77 -10.52 -4.85
C GLU A 92 5.37 -9.94 -5.10
N LYS A 93 4.93 -9.08 -4.21
CA LYS A 93 3.71 -8.32 -4.42
C LYS A 93 4.04 -7.14 -5.32
N ALA A 94 3.76 -7.28 -6.60
CA ALA A 94 3.84 -6.15 -7.51
C ALA A 94 2.72 -5.16 -7.19
N TYR A 95 3.02 -4.13 -6.46
CA TYR A 95 2.11 -3.00 -6.24
C TYR A 95 2.08 -2.11 -7.48
N ARG A 96 1.41 -2.58 -8.54
CA ARG A 96 1.30 -1.83 -9.78
C ARG A 96 0.54 -0.52 -9.53
N LYS A 97 1.05 0.59 -10.10
CA LYS A 97 0.44 1.93 -10.02
C LYS A 97 0.37 2.51 -8.59
N THR A 98 1.18 2.01 -7.68
CA THR A 98 1.31 2.52 -6.32
C THR A 98 2.71 3.07 -6.12
N ALA A 99 2.82 4.33 -5.73
CA ALA A 99 4.08 4.89 -5.27
C ALA A 99 4.32 4.40 -3.83
N MET A 100 5.49 3.84 -3.59
CA MET A 100 5.89 3.37 -2.26
C MET A 100 7.16 4.07 -1.83
N CYS A 101 7.20 4.51 -0.59
CA CYS A 101 8.39 5.07 0.04
C CYS A 101 8.74 4.19 1.25
N GLN A 102 9.97 3.73 1.31
CA GLN A 102 10.50 3.05 2.49
C GLN A 102 11.51 3.96 3.16
N ILE A 103 11.32 4.18 4.45
CA ILE A 103 12.24 4.95 5.28
C ILE A 103 12.87 3.99 6.27
N VAL A 104 14.20 3.94 6.26
CA VAL A 104 14.98 3.13 7.19
C VAL A 104 15.67 4.08 8.16
N ALA A 105 15.18 4.10 9.40
CA ALA A 105 15.81 4.83 10.49
C ALA A 105 16.57 3.84 11.39
N GLN A 106 17.87 4.09 11.60
CA GLN A 106 18.64 3.32 12.58
C GLN A 106 18.43 3.94 13.95
N HIS A 107 18.15 3.09 14.93
CA HIS A 107 18.11 3.51 16.34
C HIS A 107 19.47 4.07 16.75
N THR A 108 19.49 5.29 17.21
CA THR A 108 20.69 5.94 17.74
C THR A 108 20.28 6.72 19.00
N ASP A 109 21.25 7.18 19.79
CA ASP A 109 21.01 8.02 20.98
C ASP A 109 20.24 9.33 20.69
N ARG A 110 20.00 9.63 19.41
CA ARG A 110 19.25 10.83 18.96
C ARG A 110 17.82 10.53 18.51
N PHE A 111 17.47 9.27 18.28
CA PHE A 111 16.18 8.86 17.76
C PHE A 111 15.62 7.72 18.61
N ASP A 112 14.79 8.10 19.59
CA ASP A 112 14.09 7.14 20.46
C ASP A 112 12.77 6.65 19.85
N ASP A 113 12.22 7.41 18.87
CA ASP A 113 10.95 7.15 18.22
C ASP A 113 11.05 7.24 16.70
N ILE A 114 9.99 6.80 16.01
CA ILE A 114 9.87 6.94 14.55
C ILE A 114 9.71 8.44 14.25
N PRO A 115 10.64 9.04 13.47
CA PRO A 115 10.55 10.46 13.17
C PRO A 115 9.33 10.79 12.30
N ASP A 116 8.72 11.94 12.55
CA ASP A 116 7.67 12.47 11.69
C ASP A 116 8.24 12.89 10.34
N PHE A 117 7.56 12.49 9.27
CA PHE A 117 7.94 12.83 7.91
C PHE A 117 6.90 13.76 7.30
N SER A 118 7.39 14.85 6.72
CA SER A 118 6.59 15.72 5.87
C SER A 118 7.29 15.91 4.53
N GLY A 119 6.53 16.06 3.46
CA GLY A 119 7.08 16.24 2.13
C GLY A 119 6.03 16.70 1.14
N GLU A 120 6.50 17.25 0.04
CA GLU A 120 5.68 17.62 -1.10
C GLU A 120 5.71 16.49 -2.13
N PHE A 121 4.54 16.03 -2.56
CA PHE A 121 4.42 14.92 -3.47
C PHE A 121 3.70 15.33 -4.75
N TYR A 122 4.28 15.02 -5.89
CA TYR A 122 3.56 15.03 -7.16
C TYR A 122 2.69 13.77 -7.23
N GLY A 123 1.38 13.95 -7.05
CA GLY A 123 0.44 12.86 -6.86
C GLY A 123 0.13 12.07 -8.13
N LEU A 124 -1.15 12.02 -8.51
CA LEU A 124 -1.62 11.20 -9.62
C LEU A 124 -1.05 11.62 -10.97
N ILE A 125 -0.57 10.64 -11.73
CA ILE A 125 -0.20 10.83 -13.14
C ILE A 125 -1.44 10.67 -14.00
N CYS A 126 -1.84 11.76 -14.66
CA CYS A 126 -3.03 11.84 -15.51
C CYS A 126 -2.66 11.79 -17.00
N GLU A 127 -3.64 11.47 -17.85
CA GLU A 127 -3.55 11.73 -19.28
C GLU A 127 -3.91 13.21 -19.54
N ILE A 128 -2.90 13.99 -19.91
CA ILE A 128 -3.02 15.43 -20.23
C ILE A 128 -2.80 15.65 -21.72
N PRO A 129 -3.31 16.73 -22.33
CA PRO A 129 -3.05 17.05 -23.74
C PRO A 129 -1.57 17.09 -24.08
N SER A 130 -1.21 16.63 -25.28
CA SER A 130 0.17 16.63 -25.76
C SER A 130 0.81 18.01 -25.73
N ASN A 131 0.02 19.04 -26.02
CA ASN A 131 0.44 20.44 -26.09
C ASN A 131 0.35 21.18 -24.73
N TYR A 132 0.05 20.51 -23.62
CA TYR A 132 -0.10 21.13 -22.30
C TYR A 132 1.18 21.04 -21.48
N ASN A 133 1.62 22.17 -20.89
CA ASN A 133 2.65 22.24 -19.88
C ASN A 133 2.02 22.41 -18.49
N PRO A 134 2.02 21.37 -17.64
CA PRO A 134 1.32 21.40 -16.36
C PRO A 134 2.02 22.25 -15.28
N PHE A 135 3.32 22.52 -15.43
CA PHE A 135 4.07 23.34 -14.48
C PHE A 135 3.88 24.83 -14.73
N GLU A 136 3.76 25.22 -16.01
CA GLU A 136 3.54 26.60 -16.41
C GLU A 136 2.07 26.93 -16.66
N HIS A 137 1.21 25.93 -16.69
CA HIS A 137 -0.24 26.07 -17.02
C HIS A 137 -0.47 26.68 -18.40
N THR A 138 0.35 26.28 -19.39
CA THR A 138 0.32 26.82 -20.75
C THR A 138 0.01 25.74 -21.79
N TYR A 139 -0.52 26.17 -22.94
CA TYR A 139 -0.86 25.29 -24.05
C TYR A 139 -0.14 25.80 -25.32
N ASP A 140 0.68 24.95 -25.92
CA ASP A 140 1.46 25.27 -27.11
C ASP A 140 0.69 24.89 -28.39
N GLY A 141 0.47 25.86 -29.25
CA GLY A 141 -0.19 25.64 -30.54
C GLY A 141 -1.61 25.11 -30.47
N VAL A 142 -2.02 24.41 -31.53
CA VAL A 142 -3.34 23.78 -31.61
C VAL A 142 -3.25 22.33 -31.18
N TRP A 143 -4.13 21.92 -30.28
CA TRP A 143 -4.17 20.54 -29.82
C TRP A 143 -4.68 19.62 -30.93
N ASP A 144 -3.97 18.54 -31.20
CA ASP A 144 -4.28 17.53 -32.21
C ASP A 144 -5.20 16.39 -31.71
N GLY A 145 -5.66 16.46 -30.45
CA GLY A 145 -6.45 15.42 -29.80
C GLY A 145 -5.65 14.33 -29.13
N SER A 146 -4.32 14.33 -29.20
CA SER A 146 -3.46 13.37 -28.56
C SER A 146 -3.19 13.70 -27.09
N TYR A 147 -2.86 12.67 -26.30
CA TYR A 147 -2.59 12.78 -24.88
C TYR A 147 -1.21 12.24 -24.54
N LYS A 148 -0.60 12.80 -23.50
CA LYS A 148 0.61 12.29 -22.85
C LYS A 148 0.35 12.07 -21.37
N LYS A 149 1.15 11.22 -20.72
CA LYS A 149 1.09 11.04 -19.27
C LYS A 149 1.94 12.12 -18.58
N GLY A 150 1.36 12.75 -17.57
CA GLY A 150 2.03 13.76 -16.77
C GLY A 150 1.29 14.08 -15.50
N TRP A 151 2.00 14.65 -14.54
CA TRP A 151 1.37 15.21 -13.35
C TRP A 151 0.61 16.48 -13.72
N THR A 152 -0.48 16.77 -13.05
CA THR A 152 -1.21 18.03 -13.18
C THR A 152 -2.05 18.29 -11.94
N ASN A 153 -2.24 19.57 -11.59
CA ASN A 153 -3.21 20.04 -10.63
C ASN A 153 -4.39 20.77 -11.30
N ASN A 154 -4.50 20.70 -12.63
CA ASN A 154 -5.68 21.22 -13.33
C ASN A 154 -6.88 20.32 -13.06
N PRO A 155 -7.99 20.85 -12.51
CA PRO A 155 -9.13 20.05 -12.09
C PRO A 155 -9.81 19.28 -13.22
N PHE A 156 -9.83 19.79 -14.45
CA PHE A 156 -10.47 19.08 -15.58
C PHE A 156 -9.65 17.91 -16.09
N TRP A 157 -8.33 17.97 -16.03
CA TRP A 157 -7.50 16.81 -16.36
C TRP A 157 -7.55 15.75 -15.26
N VAL A 158 -7.68 16.17 -13.99
CA VAL A 158 -7.98 15.25 -12.88
C VAL A 158 -9.36 14.63 -13.06
N LEU A 159 -10.40 15.40 -13.37
CA LEU A 159 -11.76 14.88 -13.65
C LEU A 159 -11.75 13.89 -14.81
N ARG A 160 -11.02 14.20 -15.88
CA ARG A 160 -10.87 13.27 -17.00
C ARG A 160 -10.30 11.93 -16.54
N GLU A 161 -9.26 11.95 -15.73
CA GLU A 161 -8.65 10.73 -15.20
C GLU A 161 -9.62 9.95 -14.30
N LEU A 162 -10.37 10.64 -13.42
CA LEU A 162 -11.40 10.03 -12.57
C LEU A 162 -12.52 9.36 -13.40
N ILE A 163 -12.88 9.91 -14.55
CA ILE A 163 -13.91 9.35 -15.43
C ILE A 163 -13.33 8.23 -16.30
N MET A 164 -12.21 8.48 -16.97
CA MET A 164 -11.72 7.65 -18.08
C MET A 164 -10.78 6.52 -17.67
N ASN A 165 -10.26 6.52 -16.44
CA ASN A 165 -9.37 5.46 -15.99
C ASN A 165 -10.09 4.12 -15.92
N GLN A 166 -9.49 3.09 -16.56
CA GLN A 166 -10.09 1.76 -16.71
C GLN A 166 -9.88 0.86 -15.49
N ASP A 167 -8.96 1.19 -14.61
CA ASP A 167 -8.61 0.33 -13.48
C ASP A 167 -9.35 0.73 -12.21
N TRP A 168 -9.50 2.03 -11.95
CA TRP A 168 -10.08 2.55 -10.71
C TRP A 168 -11.06 3.72 -10.93
N GLY A 169 -11.11 4.32 -12.11
CA GLY A 169 -12.04 5.39 -12.47
C GLY A 169 -13.45 4.89 -12.77
N LEU A 170 -14.35 5.81 -13.13
CA LEU A 170 -15.73 5.48 -13.43
C LEU A 170 -15.84 4.47 -14.59
N ARG A 171 -14.96 4.56 -15.59
CA ARG A 171 -14.92 3.63 -16.73
C ARG A 171 -14.58 2.18 -16.33
N SER A 172 -13.99 1.95 -15.16
CA SER A 172 -13.78 0.59 -14.63
C SER A 172 -15.10 -0.12 -14.35
N ILE A 173 -16.14 0.62 -14.00
CA ILE A 173 -17.48 0.14 -13.68
C ILE A 173 -18.41 0.28 -14.91
N GLU A 174 -18.39 1.41 -15.57
CA GLU A 174 -19.23 1.75 -16.72
C GLU A 174 -18.38 1.81 -18.00
N ARG A 175 -18.15 0.67 -18.62
CA ARG A 175 -17.19 0.52 -19.74
C ARG A 175 -17.46 1.34 -20.99
N ARG A 176 -18.70 1.83 -21.17
CA ARG A 176 -19.14 2.54 -22.39
C ARG A 176 -19.15 4.05 -22.27
N ILE A 177 -18.65 4.60 -21.16
CA ILE A 177 -18.58 6.03 -20.98
C ILE A 177 -17.42 6.66 -21.73
N ASN A 178 -17.64 7.91 -22.10
CA ASN A 178 -16.64 8.77 -22.73
C ASN A 178 -16.80 10.21 -22.22
N ILE A 179 -15.93 11.10 -22.65
CA ILE A 179 -16.01 12.53 -22.36
C ILE A 179 -16.10 13.35 -23.65
N ASP A 180 -16.72 14.51 -23.60
CA ASP A 180 -16.57 15.50 -24.66
C ASP A 180 -15.25 16.25 -24.49
N ASN A 181 -14.27 15.89 -25.32
CA ASN A 181 -12.91 16.45 -25.24
C ASN A 181 -12.91 17.97 -25.41
N SER A 182 -13.85 18.54 -26.18
CA SER A 182 -13.89 19.98 -26.45
C SER A 182 -14.26 20.76 -25.19
N SER A 183 -15.33 20.37 -24.50
CA SER A 183 -15.77 21.04 -23.27
C SER A 183 -14.73 20.93 -22.16
N PHE A 184 -14.14 19.74 -21.98
CA PHE A 184 -13.07 19.55 -21.00
C PHE A 184 -11.85 20.40 -21.30
N TYR A 185 -11.40 20.44 -22.56
CA TYR A 185 -10.24 21.24 -22.96
C TYR A 185 -10.45 22.74 -22.76
N GLN A 186 -11.65 23.26 -23.12
CA GLN A 186 -11.99 24.67 -22.94
C GLN A 186 -12.02 25.06 -21.47
N LEU A 187 -12.65 24.24 -20.62
CA LEU A 187 -12.73 24.51 -19.19
C LEU A 187 -11.40 24.30 -18.48
N ALA A 188 -10.58 23.36 -18.94
CA ALA A 188 -9.21 23.22 -18.44
C ALA A 188 -8.39 24.49 -18.73
N LYS A 189 -8.48 25.04 -19.93
CA LYS A 189 -7.83 26.33 -20.26
C LYS A 189 -8.34 27.47 -19.40
N TYR A 190 -9.65 27.54 -19.16
CA TYR A 190 -10.23 28.54 -18.27
C TYR A 190 -9.71 28.42 -16.83
N CYS A 191 -9.52 27.20 -16.32
CA CYS A 191 -8.91 27.00 -15.01
C CYS A 191 -7.45 27.46 -14.95
N ASP A 192 -6.71 27.31 -16.04
CA ASP A 192 -5.30 27.70 -16.14
C ASP A 192 -5.09 29.19 -16.43
N GLU A 193 -6.17 29.95 -16.76
CA GLU A 193 -6.07 31.40 -16.92
C GLU A 193 -5.50 32.04 -15.65
N ARG A 194 -4.47 32.85 -15.81
CA ARG A 194 -3.83 33.54 -14.69
C ARG A 194 -4.68 34.70 -14.20
N VAL A 195 -4.99 34.69 -12.93
CA VAL A 195 -5.72 35.77 -12.24
C VAL A 195 -4.80 36.39 -11.20
N GLN A 196 -4.94 37.69 -11.00
CA GLN A 196 -4.16 38.42 -10.01
C GLN A 196 -4.82 38.27 -8.64
N THR A 197 -4.05 37.84 -7.64
CA THR A 197 -4.50 37.84 -6.24
C THR A 197 -4.47 39.26 -5.66
N PRO A 198 -5.17 39.49 -4.53
CA PRO A 198 -5.10 40.78 -3.82
C PRO A 198 -3.68 41.23 -3.48
N GLU A 199 -2.77 40.28 -3.29
CA GLU A 199 -1.34 40.51 -3.01
C GLU A 199 -0.52 40.80 -4.29
N GLY A 200 -1.16 40.80 -5.46
CA GLY A 200 -0.50 41.09 -6.73
C GLY A 200 0.17 39.89 -7.41
N VAL A 201 0.05 38.69 -6.88
CA VAL A 201 0.63 37.48 -7.44
C VAL A 201 -0.28 36.91 -8.54
N MET A 202 0.29 36.46 -9.65
CA MET A 202 -0.45 35.84 -10.76
C MET A 202 -0.50 34.32 -10.54
N LEU A 203 -1.68 33.78 -10.27
CA LEU A 203 -1.94 32.34 -10.06
C LEU A 203 -2.94 31.81 -11.07
N PRO A 204 -2.95 30.49 -11.36
CA PRO A 204 -4.04 29.85 -12.11
C PRO A 204 -5.38 30.11 -11.40
N ARG A 205 -6.44 30.30 -12.17
CA ARG A 205 -7.79 30.57 -11.64
C ARG A 205 -8.28 29.49 -10.69
N TYR A 206 -8.09 28.23 -11.07
CA TYR A 206 -8.45 27.07 -10.25
C TYR A 206 -7.36 25.99 -10.33
N THR A 207 -6.98 25.47 -9.18
CA THR A 207 -6.13 24.29 -9.03
C THR A 207 -6.81 23.31 -8.10
N PHE A 208 -6.53 22.02 -8.28
CA PHE A 208 -7.05 20.96 -7.42
C PHE A 208 -5.91 20.12 -6.88
N ASN A 209 -5.75 20.13 -5.56
CA ASN A 209 -4.77 19.35 -4.82
C ASN A 209 -5.45 18.75 -3.59
N GLU A 210 -5.55 17.44 -3.53
CA GLU A 210 -6.18 16.74 -2.42
C GLU A 210 -5.55 15.38 -2.17
N VAL A 211 -5.56 14.94 -0.94
CA VAL A 211 -5.22 13.58 -0.51
C VAL A 211 -6.49 12.87 -0.11
N VAL A 212 -6.92 11.89 -0.89
CA VAL A 212 -8.11 11.08 -0.59
C VAL A 212 -7.79 10.10 0.53
N GLN A 213 -8.31 10.37 1.73
CA GLN A 213 -8.07 9.56 2.93
C GLN A 213 -9.20 8.58 3.24
N GLN A 214 -10.39 8.80 2.68
CA GLN A 214 -11.57 8.00 2.95
C GLN A 214 -12.14 7.39 1.67
N GLN A 215 -12.69 6.19 1.81
CA GLN A 215 -13.37 5.54 0.71
C GLN A 215 -14.66 6.31 0.37
N THR A 216 -14.77 6.78 -0.86
CA THR A 216 -15.90 7.55 -1.38
C THR A 216 -16.38 6.93 -2.69
N LYS A 217 -17.69 7.03 -2.97
CA LYS A 217 -18.22 6.60 -4.27
C LYS A 217 -17.69 7.49 -5.39
N ILE A 218 -17.17 6.89 -6.44
CA ILE A 218 -16.52 7.61 -7.54
C ILE A 218 -17.40 8.73 -8.16
N LYS A 219 -18.70 8.51 -8.33
CA LYS A 219 -19.60 9.55 -8.86
C LYS A 219 -19.77 10.74 -7.91
N GLU A 220 -19.82 10.47 -6.62
CA GLU A 220 -19.91 11.53 -5.60
C GLU A 220 -18.61 12.35 -5.58
N TYR A 221 -17.46 11.67 -5.69
CA TYR A 221 -16.16 12.34 -5.74
C TYR A 221 -15.97 13.16 -7.02
N ILE A 222 -16.39 12.66 -8.19
CA ILE A 222 -16.38 13.41 -9.45
C ILE A 222 -17.23 14.70 -9.33
N ASN A 223 -18.42 14.61 -8.73
CA ASN A 223 -19.27 15.77 -8.51
C ASN A 223 -18.67 16.76 -7.50
N TYR A 224 -17.99 16.27 -6.48
CA TYR A 224 -17.27 17.09 -5.52
C TYR A 224 -16.15 17.89 -6.21
N VAL A 225 -15.30 17.24 -7.00
CA VAL A 225 -14.22 17.91 -7.75
C VAL A 225 -14.78 18.93 -8.74
N ALA A 226 -15.84 18.59 -9.47
CA ALA A 226 -16.53 19.52 -10.37
C ALA A 226 -17.10 20.72 -9.62
N GLY A 227 -17.73 20.48 -8.46
CA GLY A 227 -18.29 21.55 -7.61
C GLY A 227 -17.24 22.49 -7.04
N ALA A 228 -16.05 21.99 -6.72
CA ALA A 228 -14.93 22.79 -6.21
C ALA A 228 -14.48 23.90 -7.19
N VAL A 229 -14.73 23.71 -8.49
CA VAL A 229 -14.44 24.68 -9.55
C VAL A 229 -15.72 25.29 -10.17
N HIS A 230 -16.82 25.22 -9.45
CA HIS A 230 -18.13 25.76 -9.86
C HIS A 230 -18.64 25.20 -11.21
N SER A 231 -18.26 23.99 -11.54
CA SER A 231 -18.68 23.33 -12.77
C SER A 231 -19.70 22.22 -12.51
N THR A 232 -20.41 21.86 -13.56
CA THR A 232 -21.39 20.77 -13.55
C THR A 232 -21.09 19.81 -14.69
N LEU A 233 -21.14 18.50 -14.38
CA LEU A 233 -21.02 17.46 -15.39
C LEU A 233 -22.41 16.90 -15.74
N ARG A 234 -22.69 16.74 -17.02
CA ARG A 234 -23.92 16.09 -17.51
C ARG A 234 -23.56 14.93 -18.41
N GLU A 235 -24.18 13.80 -18.15
CA GLU A 235 -24.08 12.63 -19.00
C GLU A 235 -25.22 12.61 -20.02
N VAL A 236 -24.85 12.47 -21.28
CA VAL A 236 -25.81 12.29 -22.37
C VAL A 236 -25.33 11.11 -23.24
N ASN A 237 -26.11 10.03 -23.29
CA ASN A 237 -25.78 8.83 -24.04
C ASN A 237 -24.38 8.25 -23.75
N GLY A 238 -23.96 8.25 -22.48
CA GLY A 238 -22.67 7.74 -22.06
C GLY A 238 -21.49 8.69 -22.33
N VAL A 239 -21.76 9.94 -22.73
CA VAL A 239 -20.74 10.98 -22.91
C VAL A 239 -20.93 12.05 -21.84
N TYR A 240 -19.87 12.33 -21.10
CA TYR A 240 -19.84 13.39 -20.10
C TYR A 240 -19.43 14.73 -20.72
N TYR A 241 -20.29 15.71 -20.58
CA TYR A 241 -20.06 17.10 -20.95
C TYR A 241 -19.83 17.94 -19.70
N ALA A 242 -18.89 18.84 -19.77
CA ALA A 242 -18.59 19.77 -18.69
C ALA A 242 -19.14 21.17 -19.00
N PHE A 243 -19.74 21.79 -17.98
CA PHE A 243 -20.32 23.14 -18.05
C PHE A 243 -19.91 23.93 -16.82
N MET A 244 -19.71 25.22 -17.00
CA MET A 244 -19.44 26.18 -15.93
C MET A 244 -20.42 27.34 -16.02
#